data_70b6274c3226a7b3b5c7fa2c6d773242
#
_entry.id   70b6274c3226a7b3b5c7fa2c6d773242
#
_cell.length_a   1.000
_cell.length_b   1.000
_cell.length_c   1.000
_cell.angle_alpha   90.00
_cell.angle_beta   90.00
_cell.angle_gamma   90.00
#
_symmetry.space_group_name_H-M   'P 1'
#
loop_
_entity.id
_entity.type
_entity.pdbx_description
1 polymer ?
#
loop_
_entity_poly.entity_id
_entity_poly.type
_entity_poly.pdbx_seq_one_letter_code
_entity_poly.pdbx_strand_id
1 'polypeptide(L)' 'MDTIRRVEELSYAKGISLAQLARMSGVSNSTLKNARSRNYQLSVDTIERLCAGLGITMSEFFDTPDCRMGGS' A
#
# COMPACT_ATOMS: atom_id res chain seq x y z
N MET A 1 -4.69 -8.53 7.36
CA MET A 1 -3.51 -7.94 6.68
C MET A 1 -3.40 -6.46 6.98
N ASP A 2 -2.20 -5.98 7.21
CA ASP A 2 -1.94 -4.57 7.45
C ASP A 2 -1.63 -3.89 6.11
N THR A 3 -2.56 -3.08 5.61
CA THR A 3 -2.43 -2.48 4.28
C THR A 3 -1.25 -1.53 4.18
N ILE A 4 -0.99 -0.72 5.21
CA ILE A 4 0.14 0.21 5.17
C ILE A 4 1.48 -0.55 5.16
N ARG A 5 1.55 -1.64 5.89
CA ARG A 5 2.74 -2.47 5.92
C ARG A 5 3.01 -3.09 4.54
N ARG A 6 1.95 -3.52 3.87
CA ARG A 6 2.06 -4.05 2.51
C ARG A 6 2.58 -2.98 1.55
N VAL A 7 2.07 -1.74 1.70
CA VAL A 7 2.55 -0.61 0.89
C VAL A 7 4.03 -0.36 1.13
N GLU A 8 4.47 -0.41 2.39
CA GLU A 8 5.88 -0.24 2.71
C GLU A 8 6.75 -1.32 2.06
N GLU A 9 6.30 -2.58 2.11
CA GLU A 9 7.02 -3.68 1.48
C GLU A 9 7.18 -3.47 -0.02
N LEU A 10 6.10 -3.06 -0.68
CA LEU A 10 6.10 -2.86 -2.12
C LEU A 10 6.97 -1.67 -2.53
N SER A 11 6.91 -0.57 -1.77
CA SER A 11 7.75 0.59 -2.06
C SER A 11 9.22 0.28 -1.84
N TYR A 12 9.52 -0.47 -0.78
CA TYR A 12 10.90 -0.91 -0.50
C TYR A 12 11.43 -1.76 -1.66
N ALA A 13 10.61 -2.69 -2.15
CA ALA A 13 10.98 -3.55 -3.26
C ALA A 13 11.27 -2.77 -4.54
N LYS A 14 10.60 -1.63 -4.71
CA LYS A 14 10.83 -0.73 -5.84
C LYS A 14 11.98 0.25 -5.61
N GLY A 15 12.51 0.30 -4.39
CA GLY A 15 13.58 1.23 -4.07
C GLY A 15 13.13 2.67 -3.94
N ILE A 16 11.87 2.90 -3.58
CA ILE A 16 11.32 4.25 -3.42
C ILE A 16 10.81 4.44 -1.99
N SER A 17 10.73 5.71 -1.57
CA SER A 17 10.18 6.05 -0.26
C SER A 17 8.65 6.13 -0.32
N LEU A 18 7.99 6.08 0.85
CA LEU A 18 6.55 6.27 0.93
C LEU A 18 6.14 7.65 0.41
N ALA A 19 6.93 8.68 0.71
CA ALA A 19 6.66 10.02 0.24
C ALA A 19 6.70 10.10 -1.28
N GLN A 20 7.67 9.42 -1.88
CA GLN A 20 7.80 9.36 -3.33
C GLN A 20 6.64 8.60 -3.95
N LEU A 21 6.25 7.48 -3.35
CA LEU A 21 5.12 6.69 -3.82
C LEU A 21 3.82 7.50 -3.72
N ALA A 22 3.62 8.22 -2.63
CA ALA A 22 2.44 9.07 -2.46
C ALA A 22 2.34 10.10 -3.59
N ARG A 23 3.47 10.73 -3.91
CA ARG A 23 3.53 11.71 -4.99
C ARG A 23 3.20 11.08 -6.34
N MET A 24 3.77 9.92 -6.63
CA MET A 24 3.56 9.20 -7.88
C MET A 24 2.11 8.74 -8.03
N SER A 25 1.46 8.44 -6.93
CA SER A 25 0.11 7.86 -6.90
C SER A 25 -0.99 8.92 -6.76
N GLY A 26 -0.62 10.17 -6.52
CA GLY A 26 -1.60 11.22 -6.27
C GLY A 26 -2.28 11.08 -4.92
N VAL A 27 -1.66 10.39 -3.99
CA VAL A 27 -2.17 10.18 -2.62
C VAL A 27 -1.43 11.13 -1.69
N SER A 28 -2.14 11.68 -0.71
CA SER A 28 -1.53 12.56 0.27
C SER A 28 -0.52 11.80 1.13
N ASN A 29 0.67 12.38 1.29
CA ASN A 29 1.67 11.80 2.18
C ASN A 29 1.16 11.70 3.62
N SER A 30 0.30 12.65 4.03
CA SER A 30 -0.32 12.63 5.35
C SER A 30 -1.20 11.40 5.54
N THR A 31 -1.89 10.96 4.49
CA THR A 31 -2.72 9.76 4.54
C THR A 31 -1.88 8.53 4.90
N LEU A 32 -0.73 8.39 4.26
CA LEU A 32 0.16 7.25 4.53
C LEU A 32 0.79 7.36 5.93
N LYS A 33 1.22 8.55 6.32
CA LYS A 33 1.79 8.76 7.64
C LYS A 33 0.77 8.48 8.75
N ASN A 34 -0.47 8.93 8.57
CA ASN A 34 -1.52 8.70 9.55
C ASN A 34 -1.88 7.22 9.66
N ALA A 35 -1.95 6.53 8.54
CA ALA A 35 -2.23 5.09 8.55
C ALA A 35 -1.14 4.35 9.34
N ARG A 36 0.11 4.75 9.14
CA ARG A 36 1.25 4.15 9.83
C ARG A 36 1.24 4.48 11.33
N SER A 37 1.05 5.76 11.68
CA SER A 37 1.08 6.23 13.06
C SER A 37 -0.09 5.69 13.87
N ARG A 38 -1.28 5.70 13.28
CA ARG A 38 -2.52 5.32 13.97
C ARG A 38 -2.92 3.88 13.72
N ASN A 39 -2.17 3.20 12.87
CA ASN A 39 -2.37 1.78 12.58
C ASN A 39 -3.80 1.47 12.10
N TYR A 40 -4.29 2.27 11.16
CA TYR A 40 -5.59 2.00 10.53
C TYR A 40 -5.41 1.54 9.09
N GLN A 41 -6.44 0.91 8.54
CA GLN A 41 -6.40 0.38 7.19
C GLN A 41 -6.64 1.48 6.17
N LEU A 42 -6.02 1.34 5.00
CA LEU A 42 -6.23 2.25 3.89
C LEU A 42 -7.52 1.89 3.17
N SER A 43 -8.17 2.91 2.60
CA SER A 43 -9.39 2.67 1.81
C SER A 43 -9.06 1.99 0.49
N VAL A 44 -10.05 1.35 -0.11
CA VAL A 44 -9.89 0.69 -1.42
C VAL A 44 -9.46 1.71 -2.48
N ASP A 45 -10.05 2.89 -2.48
CA ASP A 45 -9.69 3.95 -3.42
C ASP A 45 -8.21 4.32 -3.31
N THR A 46 -7.73 4.49 -2.08
CA THR A 46 -6.33 4.80 -1.82
C THR A 46 -5.42 3.67 -2.32
N ILE A 47 -5.81 2.42 -2.03
CA ILE A 47 -5.04 1.25 -2.47
C ILE A 47 -4.98 1.18 -3.99
N GLU A 48 -6.07 1.47 -4.67
CA GLU A 48 -6.09 1.49 -6.13
C GLU A 48 -5.11 2.50 -6.70
N ARG A 49 -5.07 3.69 -6.11
CA ARG A 49 -4.15 4.74 -6.53
C ARG A 49 -2.70 4.34 -6.31
N LEU A 50 -2.43 3.72 -5.17
CA LEU A 50 -1.08 3.25 -4.85
C LEU A 50 -0.65 2.14 -5.80
N CYS A 51 -1.56 1.23 -6.13
CA CYS A 51 -1.26 0.17 -7.11
C CYS A 51 -0.92 0.76 -8.47
N ALA A 52 -1.66 1.78 -8.89
CA ALA A 52 -1.38 2.46 -10.16
C ALA A 52 0.02 3.10 -10.14
N GLY A 53 0.39 3.73 -9.02
CA GLY A 53 1.71 4.32 -8.87
C GLY A 53 2.82 3.29 -8.85
N LEU A 54 2.54 2.11 -8.30
CA LEU A 54 3.49 1.01 -8.24
C LEU A 54 3.55 0.20 -9.55
N GLY A 55 2.56 0.35 -10.41
CA GLY A 55 2.47 -0.43 -11.64
C GLY A 55 2.07 -1.87 -11.41
N ILE A 56 1.27 -2.12 -10.39
CA ILE A 56 0.79 -3.47 -10.05
C ILE A 56 -0.73 -3.49 -10.03
N THR A 57 -1.29 -4.71 -10.04
CA THR A 57 -2.73 -4.90 -9.93
C THR A 57 -3.15 -4.99 -8.46
N MET A 58 -4.45 -4.84 -8.20
CA MET A 58 -5.00 -5.07 -6.86
C MET A 58 -4.75 -6.49 -6.41
N SER A 59 -4.82 -7.43 -7.34
CA SER A 59 -4.55 -8.84 -7.06
C SER A 59 -3.13 -9.02 -6.54
N GLU A 60 -2.17 -8.38 -7.19
CA GLU A 60 -0.77 -8.44 -6.75
C GLU A 60 -0.58 -7.79 -5.38
N PHE A 61 -1.30 -6.70 -5.13
CA PHE A 61 -1.22 -6.01 -3.84
C PHE A 61 -1.60 -6.95 -2.70
N PHE A 62 -2.68 -7.71 -2.89
CA PHE A 62 -3.19 -8.62 -1.85
C PHE A 62 -2.59 -10.02 -1.90
N ASP A 63 -1.66 -10.27 -2.81
CA ASP A 63 -1.01 -11.58 -2.92
C ASP A 63 0.11 -11.70 -1.87
N THR A 64 -0.31 -11.96 -0.64
CA THR A 64 0.60 -12.17 0.49
C THR A 64 0.26 -13.50 1.15
N PRO A 65 1.21 -14.11 1.89
CA PRO A 65 0.90 -15.32 2.65
C PRO A 65 -0.26 -15.15 3.63
N ASP A 66 -0.33 -13.97 4.28
CA ASP A 66 -1.42 -13.68 5.22
C ASP A 66 -2.77 -13.70 4.53
N CYS A 67 -2.87 -13.06 3.35
CA CYS A 67 -4.12 -13.03 2.60
C CYS A 67 -4.52 -14.41 2.12
N ARG A 68 -3.56 -15.19 1.64
CA ARG A 68 -3.84 -16.53 1.14
C ARG A 68 -4.30 -17.46 2.25
N MET A 69 -3.67 -17.37 3.40
CA MET A 69 -4.05 -18.19 4.56
C MET A 69 -5.38 -17.74 5.14
N GLY A 70 -5.61 -16.44 5.20
CA GLY A 70 -6.86 -15.90 5.70
C GLY A 70 -8.04 -16.18 4.78
N GLY A 71 -7.79 -16.41 3.51
CA GLY A 71 -8.83 -16.71 2.53
C GLY A 71 -9.23 -18.17 2.47
N SER A 72 -8.52 -18.99 3.15
CA SER A 72 -8.76 -20.43 3.12
C SER A 72 -9.75 -20.92 4.17
#